data_c7f945f7e50ed2af0c6ade5fff03d0bc
#
_entry.id   c7f945f7e50ed2af0c6ade5fff03d0bc
#
_cell.length_a   1.000
_cell.length_b   1.000
_cell.length_c   1.000
_cell.angle_alpha   90.00
_cell.angle_beta   90.00
_cell.angle_gamma   90.00
#
_symmetry.space_group_name_H-M   'P 1'
#
loop_
_entity.id
_entity.type
_entity.pdbx_description
1 polymer ?
#
loop_
_entity_poly.entity_id
_entity_poly.type
_entity_poly.pdbx_seq_one_letter_code
_entity_poly.pdbx_strand_id
1 'polypeptide(L)'
;MAIELVFETHSITEDNERGRATGWLPGRLSPRGQELARELGLRRRDDGIAAVFSSDLRRAAETASLAFEDPAVPVLLDWRLRECDYGHRNGMPVAELHASRSDYLDRPYPGGESWRQAVARAARLLDDLPLRWDGQRVLVIGHVATRWGLDHLIGGIPLEDLVAADFAWQEGREYLLP
;
A
#
# COMPACT_ATOMS: atom_id res chain seq x y z
N MET A 1 4.95 0.06 23.83
CA MET A 1 5.59 1.30 23.25
C MET A 1 5.02 1.50 21.86
N ALA A 2 4.98 2.74 21.34
CA ALA A 2 4.44 2.96 20.01
C ALA A 2 5.34 2.37 18.91
N ILE A 3 4.75 1.92 17.80
CA ILE A 3 5.47 1.47 16.62
C ILE A 3 5.66 2.66 15.68
N GLU A 4 6.89 2.87 15.23
CA GLU A 4 7.16 3.79 14.12
C GLU A 4 6.88 3.08 12.79
N LEU A 5 5.84 3.50 12.09
CA LEU A 5 5.44 2.91 10.83
C LEU A 5 5.78 3.84 9.68
N VAL A 6 6.58 3.36 8.74
CA VAL A 6 6.90 4.07 7.50
C VAL A 6 6.10 3.42 6.37
N PHE A 7 5.35 4.22 5.61
CA PHE A 7 4.64 3.75 4.42
C PHE A 7 5.35 4.16 3.15
N GLU A 8 5.50 3.22 2.24
CA GLU A 8 5.94 3.43 0.86
C GLU A 8 4.92 2.82 -0.11
N THR A 9 4.64 3.53 -1.19
CA THR A 9 3.87 2.94 -2.29
C THR A 9 4.77 1.97 -3.08
N HIS A 10 4.20 0.86 -3.58
CA HIS A 10 4.91 0.02 -4.54
C HIS A 10 5.47 0.86 -5.70
N SER A 11 6.55 0.41 -6.32
CA SER A 11 7.20 1.11 -7.40
C SER A 11 6.38 1.09 -8.70
N ILE A 12 6.79 1.89 -9.69
CA ILE A 12 6.07 2.09 -10.96
C ILE A 12 5.90 0.78 -11.73
N THR A 13 4.69 0.52 -12.19
CA THR A 13 4.35 -0.64 -13.01
C THR A 13 4.15 -0.26 -14.49
N GLU A 14 4.19 -1.25 -15.37
CA GLU A 14 3.80 -1.06 -16.77
C GLU A 14 2.35 -0.55 -16.90
N ASP A 15 1.45 -0.97 -15.99
CA ASP A 15 0.07 -0.50 -15.96
C ASP A 15 -0.01 0.98 -15.54
N ASN A 16 0.81 1.41 -14.58
CA ASN A 16 0.89 2.83 -14.22
C ASN A 16 1.32 3.69 -15.41
N GLU A 17 2.33 3.25 -16.17
CA GLU A 17 2.80 3.95 -17.37
C GLU A 17 1.73 4.00 -18.47
N ARG A 18 0.81 3.03 -18.50
CA ARG A 18 -0.34 2.97 -19.44
C ARG A 18 -1.60 3.65 -18.90
N GLY A 19 -1.57 4.23 -17.70
CA GLY A 19 -2.73 4.85 -17.07
C GLY A 19 -3.84 3.85 -16.70
N ARG A 20 -3.46 2.64 -16.28
CA ARG A 20 -4.37 1.57 -15.84
C ARG A 20 -4.41 1.43 -14.33
N ALA A 21 -5.62 1.28 -13.79
CA ALA A 21 -5.87 0.95 -12.40
C ALA A 21 -5.88 -0.57 -12.25
N THR A 22 -4.71 -1.14 -11.92
CA THR A 22 -4.48 -2.59 -11.92
C THR A 22 -5.38 -3.35 -10.94
N GLY A 23 -5.69 -2.74 -9.77
CA GLY A 23 -6.46 -3.41 -8.71
C GLY A 23 -5.79 -4.71 -8.27
N TRP A 24 -6.51 -5.83 -8.31
CA TRP A 24 -5.99 -7.15 -7.92
C TRP A 24 -5.34 -7.95 -9.07
N LEU A 25 -5.29 -7.40 -10.28
CA LEU A 25 -4.55 -8.06 -11.37
C LEU A 25 -3.05 -8.13 -11.06
N PRO A 26 -2.32 -9.13 -11.59
CA PRO A 26 -0.88 -9.31 -11.35
C PRO A 26 -0.07 -8.32 -12.21
N GLY A 27 -0.08 -7.05 -11.86
CA GLY A 27 0.79 -6.04 -12.47
C GLY A 27 2.25 -6.28 -12.12
N ARG A 28 3.18 -5.99 -13.04
CA ARG A 28 4.63 -6.09 -12.85
C ARG A 28 5.29 -4.72 -12.90
N LEU A 29 6.43 -4.60 -12.25
CA LEU A 29 7.21 -3.38 -12.32
C LEU A 29 7.70 -3.14 -13.75
N SER A 30 7.71 -1.87 -14.16
CA SER A 30 8.43 -1.46 -15.38
C SER A 30 9.94 -1.47 -15.14
N PRO A 31 10.79 -1.42 -16.19
CA PRO A 31 12.23 -1.28 -16.00
C PRO A 31 12.59 -0.10 -15.09
N ARG A 32 11.94 1.04 -15.27
CA ARG A 32 12.14 2.20 -14.38
C ARG A 32 11.66 1.91 -12.95
N GLY A 33 10.56 1.19 -12.81
CA GLY A 33 10.07 0.77 -11.50
C GLY A 33 11.04 -0.14 -10.74
N GLN A 34 11.74 -1.03 -11.43
CA GLN A 34 12.77 -1.87 -10.81
C GLN A 34 13.96 -1.05 -10.31
N GLU A 35 14.38 -0.02 -11.04
CA GLU A 35 15.43 0.91 -10.61
C GLU A 35 14.99 1.66 -9.34
N LEU A 36 13.79 2.24 -9.35
CA LEU A 36 13.23 2.97 -8.21
C LEU A 36 13.04 2.08 -6.97
N ALA A 37 12.73 0.79 -7.15
CA ALA A 37 12.66 -0.16 -6.03
C ALA A 37 14.04 -0.36 -5.38
N ARG A 38 15.12 -0.46 -6.16
CA ARG A 38 16.48 -0.53 -5.61
C ARG A 38 16.90 0.79 -4.93
N GLU A 39 16.54 1.94 -5.52
CA GLU A 39 16.75 3.25 -4.91
C GLU A 39 16.04 3.36 -3.55
N LEU A 40 14.81 2.82 -3.43
CA LEU A 40 14.10 2.72 -2.15
C LEU A 40 14.94 1.96 -1.11
N GLY A 41 15.49 0.81 -1.47
CA GLY A 41 16.34 0.03 -0.58
C GLY A 41 17.59 0.80 -0.12
N LEU A 42 18.24 1.51 -1.03
CA LEU A 42 19.40 2.35 -0.69
C LEU A 42 19.00 3.49 0.28
N ARG A 43 17.87 4.13 0.03
CA ARG A 43 17.36 5.23 0.87
C ARG A 43 17.01 4.77 2.29
N ARG A 44 16.51 3.53 2.44
CA ARG A 44 16.05 2.97 3.72
C ARG A 44 17.10 2.12 4.45
N ARG A 45 18.30 1.98 3.89
CA ARG A 45 19.34 1.09 4.42
C ARG A 45 19.67 1.33 5.89
N ASP A 46 19.76 2.58 6.29
CA ASP A 46 20.21 2.98 7.63
C ASP A 46 19.05 3.48 8.53
N ASP A 47 17.80 3.22 8.12
CA ASP A 47 16.60 3.71 8.82
C ASP A 47 16.22 2.88 10.05
N GLY A 48 16.96 1.82 10.38
CA GLY A 48 16.67 0.96 11.53
C GLY A 48 15.38 0.15 11.37
N ILE A 49 15.00 -0.20 10.13
CA ILE A 49 13.81 -1.01 9.83
C ILE A 49 13.98 -2.41 10.40
N ALA A 50 13.10 -2.81 11.31
CA ALA A 50 13.11 -4.13 11.93
C ALA A 50 12.42 -5.20 11.06
N ALA A 51 11.42 -4.80 10.27
CA ALA A 51 10.72 -5.66 9.32
C ALA A 51 10.04 -4.85 8.23
N VAL A 52 9.83 -5.50 7.07
CA VAL A 52 9.04 -4.97 5.95
C VAL A 52 7.77 -5.80 5.82
N PHE A 53 6.63 -5.14 5.90
CA PHE A 53 5.32 -5.72 5.55
C PHE A 53 4.95 -5.27 4.15
N SER A 54 4.75 -6.19 3.25
CA SER A 54 4.38 -5.88 1.87
C SER A 54 3.06 -6.53 1.49
N SER A 55 2.25 -5.81 0.70
CA SER A 55 1.18 -6.47 -0.04
C SER A 55 1.75 -7.66 -0.84
N ASP A 56 1.00 -8.75 -0.89
CA ASP A 56 1.34 -9.93 -1.69
C ASP A 56 1.02 -9.79 -3.18
N LEU A 57 0.40 -8.67 -3.60
CA LEU A 57 0.27 -8.37 -5.02
C LEU A 57 1.65 -8.19 -5.65
N ARG A 58 1.86 -8.85 -6.80
CA ARG A 58 3.17 -8.99 -7.45
C ARG A 58 4.01 -7.71 -7.45
N ARG A 59 3.42 -6.57 -7.84
CA ARG A 59 4.13 -5.29 -7.93
C ARG A 59 4.69 -4.80 -6.59
N ALA A 60 3.98 -5.04 -5.48
CA ALA A 60 4.46 -4.67 -4.14
C ALA A 60 5.50 -5.68 -3.64
N ALA A 61 5.24 -6.98 -3.81
CA ALA A 61 6.19 -8.03 -3.46
C ALA A 61 7.51 -7.91 -4.24
N GLU A 62 7.45 -7.58 -5.54
CA GLU A 62 8.62 -7.32 -6.39
C GLU A 62 9.38 -6.06 -5.91
N THR A 63 8.66 -4.99 -5.54
CA THR A 63 9.28 -3.79 -4.94
C THR A 63 10.02 -4.14 -3.65
N ALA A 64 9.39 -4.88 -2.74
CA ALA A 64 9.99 -5.28 -1.47
C ALA A 64 11.22 -6.17 -1.68
N SER A 65 11.15 -7.13 -2.58
CA SER A 65 12.25 -8.05 -2.90
C SER A 65 13.46 -7.33 -3.46
N LEU A 66 13.27 -6.33 -4.34
CA LEU A 66 14.37 -5.57 -4.94
C LEU A 66 14.95 -4.52 -3.97
N ALA A 67 14.15 -4.03 -3.04
CA ALA A 67 14.58 -3.03 -2.07
C ALA A 67 15.31 -3.65 -0.86
N PHE A 68 14.91 -4.85 -0.43
CA PHE A 68 15.39 -5.49 0.79
C PHE A 68 15.92 -6.90 0.50
N GLU A 69 17.12 -6.95 -0.10
CA GLU A 69 17.83 -8.20 -0.40
C GLU A 69 18.58 -8.75 0.82
N ASP A 70 18.78 -7.92 1.87
CA ASP A 70 19.46 -8.33 3.10
C ASP A 70 18.55 -9.26 3.94
N PRO A 71 18.95 -10.52 4.18
CA PRO A 71 18.17 -11.46 4.97
C PRO A 71 18.00 -11.05 6.45
N ALA A 72 18.77 -10.08 6.93
CA ALA A 72 18.63 -9.55 8.29
C ALA A 72 17.33 -8.78 8.51
N VAL A 73 16.75 -8.21 7.42
CA VAL A 73 15.46 -7.52 7.47
C VAL A 73 14.37 -8.42 6.85
N PRO A 74 13.52 -9.05 7.66
CA PRO A 74 12.51 -9.95 7.13
C PRO A 74 11.46 -9.21 6.30
N VAL A 75 11.14 -9.74 5.11
CA VAL A 75 10.03 -9.29 4.27
C VAL A 75 8.85 -10.23 4.46
N LEU A 76 7.75 -9.71 4.98
CA LEU A 76 6.52 -10.43 5.30
C LEU A 76 5.41 -10.00 4.34
N LEU A 77 4.91 -10.95 3.54
CA LEU A 77 3.81 -10.68 2.61
C LEU A 77 2.47 -10.84 3.33
N ASP A 78 1.60 -9.83 3.18
CA ASP A 78 0.27 -9.84 3.80
C ASP A 78 -0.80 -9.34 2.82
N TRP A 79 -1.80 -10.21 2.55
CA TRP A 79 -2.91 -9.91 1.66
C TRP A 79 -3.79 -8.74 2.15
N ARG A 80 -3.79 -8.47 3.46
CA ARG A 80 -4.53 -7.35 4.06
C ARG A 80 -4.04 -5.98 3.61
N LEU A 81 -2.84 -5.92 3.02
CA LEU A 81 -2.24 -4.72 2.43
C LEU A 81 -2.55 -4.54 0.93
N ARG A 82 -3.31 -5.46 0.31
CA ARG A 82 -3.69 -5.33 -1.12
C ARG A 82 -4.41 -4.03 -1.40
N GLU A 83 -4.34 -3.60 -2.67
CA GLU A 83 -5.18 -2.53 -3.22
C GLU A 83 -6.66 -2.88 -3.08
N CYS A 84 -7.55 -1.88 -3.17
CA CYS A 84 -8.98 -2.13 -3.30
C CYS A 84 -9.24 -3.04 -4.50
N ASP A 85 -10.04 -4.09 -4.29
CA ASP A 85 -10.46 -4.97 -5.39
C ASP A 85 -11.56 -4.29 -6.19
N TYR A 86 -11.23 -3.83 -7.40
CA TYR A 86 -12.21 -3.23 -8.31
C TYR A 86 -13.08 -4.29 -9.01
N GLY A 87 -12.95 -5.57 -8.65
CA GLY A 87 -13.72 -6.67 -9.19
C GLY A 87 -13.65 -6.73 -10.72
N HIS A 88 -14.82 -6.71 -11.38
CA HIS A 88 -14.88 -6.73 -12.84
C HIS A 88 -14.28 -5.48 -13.52
N ARG A 89 -13.93 -4.45 -12.73
CA ARG A 89 -13.29 -3.23 -13.20
C ARG A 89 -11.78 -3.20 -12.97
N ASN A 90 -11.17 -4.26 -12.43
CA ASN A 90 -9.72 -4.37 -12.35
C ASN A 90 -9.09 -4.18 -13.76
N GLY A 91 -8.12 -3.28 -13.86
CA GLY A 91 -7.47 -2.92 -15.12
C GLY A 91 -8.17 -1.77 -15.90
N MET A 92 -9.22 -1.15 -15.33
CA MET A 92 -9.87 0.01 -15.96
C MET A 92 -8.91 1.20 -16.13
N PRO A 93 -9.19 2.14 -17.04
CA PRO A 93 -8.47 3.41 -17.08
C PRO A 93 -8.52 4.15 -15.73
N VAL A 94 -7.40 4.76 -15.29
CA VAL A 94 -7.34 5.53 -14.05
C VAL A 94 -8.36 6.67 -14.02
N ALA A 95 -8.65 7.28 -15.18
CA ALA A 95 -9.66 8.34 -15.29
C ALA A 95 -11.08 7.84 -14.91
N GLU A 96 -11.44 6.60 -15.28
CA GLU A 96 -12.72 6.00 -14.90
C GLU A 96 -12.77 5.68 -13.39
N LEU A 97 -11.65 5.23 -12.83
CA LEU A 97 -11.54 5.04 -11.39
C LEU A 97 -11.79 6.37 -10.65
N HIS A 98 -11.09 7.43 -11.04
CA HIS A 98 -11.22 8.74 -10.40
C HIS A 98 -12.65 9.30 -10.50
N ALA A 99 -13.30 9.12 -11.64
CA ALA A 99 -14.66 9.62 -11.86
C ALA A 99 -15.73 8.91 -11.02
N SER A 100 -15.48 7.68 -10.58
CA SER A 100 -16.50 6.84 -9.94
C SER A 100 -16.14 6.31 -8.55
N ARG A 101 -14.92 6.50 -8.05
CA ARG A 101 -14.47 5.85 -6.81
C ARG A 101 -15.30 6.21 -5.58
N SER A 102 -15.81 7.44 -5.49
CA SER A 102 -16.66 7.88 -4.37
C SER A 102 -17.99 7.11 -4.31
N ASP A 103 -18.50 6.61 -5.44
CA ASP A 103 -19.71 5.80 -5.49
C ASP A 103 -19.50 4.41 -4.82
N TYR A 104 -18.24 4.01 -4.64
CA TYR A 104 -17.83 2.74 -4.06
C TYR A 104 -17.20 2.89 -2.67
N LEU A 105 -17.45 4.00 -1.99
CA LEU A 105 -16.98 4.20 -0.61
C LEU A 105 -17.51 3.07 0.31
N ASP A 106 -18.82 2.88 0.32
CA ASP A 106 -19.51 1.88 1.16
C ASP A 106 -20.06 0.72 0.32
N ARG A 107 -20.42 0.95 -0.93
CA ARG A 107 -20.92 -0.07 -1.85
C ARG A 107 -19.74 -0.76 -2.54
N PRO A 108 -19.66 -2.11 -2.51
CA PRO A 108 -18.60 -2.84 -3.24
C PRO A 108 -18.66 -2.61 -4.75
N TYR A 109 -17.49 -2.59 -5.39
CA TYR A 109 -17.39 -2.78 -6.84
C TYR A 109 -18.02 -4.12 -7.23
N PRO A 110 -18.64 -4.25 -8.42
CA PRO A 110 -19.20 -5.51 -8.86
C PRO A 110 -18.15 -6.63 -8.89
N GLY A 111 -18.32 -7.64 -8.04
CA GLY A 111 -17.36 -8.73 -7.86
C GLY A 111 -16.09 -8.37 -7.10
N GLY A 112 -16.07 -7.24 -6.39
CA GLY A 112 -14.92 -6.75 -5.65
C GLY A 112 -15.25 -6.24 -4.24
N GLU A 113 -14.51 -5.22 -3.79
CA GLU A 113 -14.64 -4.59 -2.47
C GLU A 113 -15.16 -3.15 -2.57
N SER A 114 -15.64 -2.60 -1.45
CA SER A 114 -15.72 -1.16 -1.24
C SER A 114 -14.39 -0.63 -0.66
N TRP A 115 -14.18 0.67 -0.74
CA TRP A 115 -13.03 1.31 -0.09
C TRP A 115 -13.02 1.07 1.41
N ARG A 116 -14.19 1.11 2.07
CA ARG A 116 -14.31 0.82 3.51
C ARG A 116 -13.91 -0.61 3.85
N GLN A 117 -14.25 -1.58 3.01
CA GLN A 117 -13.82 -2.96 3.20
C GLN A 117 -12.31 -3.12 3.05
N ALA A 118 -11.70 -2.44 2.06
CA ALA A 118 -10.25 -2.45 1.89
C ALA A 118 -9.52 -1.86 3.10
N VAL A 119 -10.01 -0.74 3.63
CA VAL A 119 -9.47 -0.12 4.87
C VAL A 119 -9.67 -1.03 6.09
N ALA A 120 -10.83 -1.69 6.21
CA ALA A 120 -11.09 -2.60 7.31
C ALA A 120 -10.14 -3.84 7.32
N ARG A 121 -9.63 -4.26 6.14
CA ARG A 121 -8.57 -5.29 6.08
C ARG A 121 -7.27 -4.77 6.69
N ALA A 122 -6.86 -3.57 6.30
CA ALA A 122 -5.64 -2.94 6.81
C ALA A 122 -5.69 -2.74 8.32
N ALA A 123 -6.85 -2.39 8.88
CA ALA A 123 -7.04 -2.26 10.32
C ALA A 123 -6.63 -3.53 11.08
N ARG A 124 -7.02 -4.71 10.59
CA ARG A 124 -6.67 -6.00 11.23
C ARG A 124 -5.17 -6.27 11.25
N LEU A 125 -4.41 -5.77 10.27
CA LEU A 125 -2.94 -5.85 10.34
C LEU A 125 -2.40 -4.93 11.42
N LEU A 126 -2.93 -3.70 11.50
CA LEU A 126 -2.49 -2.75 12.53
C LEU A 126 -2.75 -3.27 13.95
N ASP A 127 -3.85 -4.00 14.16
CA ASP A 127 -4.15 -4.65 15.45
C ASP A 127 -3.13 -5.75 15.81
N ASP A 128 -2.55 -6.43 14.81
CA ASP A 128 -1.58 -7.52 15.03
C ASP A 128 -0.14 -7.01 15.24
N LEU A 129 0.22 -5.85 14.68
CA LEU A 129 1.60 -5.35 14.72
C LEU A 129 2.16 -5.21 16.14
N PRO A 130 1.42 -4.66 17.14
CA PRO A 130 1.94 -4.49 18.49
C PRO A 130 2.28 -5.80 19.19
N LEU A 131 1.69 -6.91 18.79
CA LEU A 131 1.96 -8.23 19.41
C LEU A 131 3.42 -8.67 19.27
N ARG A 132 4.14 -8.17 18.26
CA ARG A 132 5.51 -8.59 17.97
C ARG A 132 6.49 -7.44 17.73
N TRP A 133 5.99 -6.27 17.31
CA TRP A 133 6.83 -5.17 16.83
C TRP A 133 6.73 -3.92 17.70
N ASP A 134 6.20 -4.08 18.91
CA ASP A 134 6.07 -2.97 19.87
C ASP A 134 7.40 -2.25 20.09
N GLY A 135 7.40 -0.92 19.97
CA GLY A 135 8.57 -0.06 20.11
C GLY A 135 9.59 -0.16 18.98
N GLN A 136 9.25 -0.82 17.87
CA GLN A 136 10.14 -0.98 16.71
C GLN A 136 9.71 -0.10 15.54
N ARG A 137 10.63 0.09 14.59
CA ARG A 137 10.35 0.77 13.31
C ARG A 137 10.08 -0.27 12.24
N VAL A 138 8.90 -0.22 11.61
CA VAL A 138 8.49 -1.14 10.55
C VAL A 138 8.17 -0.38 9.27
N LEU A 139 8.47 -1.00 8.13
CA LEU A 139 8.12 -0.46 6.81
C LEU A 139 6.90 -1.21 6.26
N VAL A 140 5.95 -0.46 5.69
CA VAL A 140 4.80 -1.02 4.97
C VAL A 140 4.89 -0.61 3.50
N ILE A 141 4.95 -1.59 2.60
CA ILE A 141 4.87 -1.38 1.15
C ILE A 141 3.49 -1.79 0.67
N GLY A 142 2.74 -0.83 0.14
CA GLY A 142 1.36 -1.05 -0.23
C GLY A 142 0.87 -0.21 -1.40
N HIS A 143 -0.38 0.16 -1.35
CA HIS A 143 -1.15 0.80 -2.41
C HIS A 143 -1.89 2.02 -1.89
N VAL A 144 -2.70 2.66 -2.75
CA VAL A 144 -3.55 3.79 -2.36
C VAL A 144 -4.51 3.39 -1.22
N ALA A 145 -5.14 2.22 -1.30
CA ALA A 145 -6.03 1.73 -0.23
C ALA A 145 -5.28 1.57 1.11
N THR A 146 -4.04 1.07 1.09
CA THR A 146 -3.20 0.98 2.29
C THR A 146 -2.92 2.35 2.88
N ARG A 147 -2.49 3.30 2.02
CA ARG A 147 -2.18 4.66 2.43
C ARG A 147 -3.39 5.35 3.06
N TRP A 148 -4.54 5.28 2.41
CA TRP A 148 -5.77 5.87 2.94
C TRP A 148 -6.24 5.17 4.22
N GLY A 149 -6.01 3.86 4.33
CA GLY A 149 -6.23 3.14 5.58
C GLY A 149 -5.41 3.71 6.73
N LEU A 150 -4.12 3.96 6.52
CA LEU A 150 -3.24 4.55 7.53
C LEU A 150 -3.63 6.00 7.86
N ASP A 151 -3.92 6.82 6.83
CA ASP A 151 -4.36 8.20 7.00
C ASP A 151 -5.69 8.28 7.77
N HIS A 152 -6.60 7.33 7.55
CA HIS A 152 -7.88 7.25 8.25
C HIS A 152 -7.74 6.71 9.67
N LEU A 153 -7.10 5.54 9.83
CA LEU A 153 -7.08 4.80 11.10
C LEU A 153 -6.12 5.40 12.13
N ILE A 154 -4.99 5.93 11.68
CA ILE A 154 -3.97 6.54 12.56
C ILE A 154 -4.05 8.07 12.47
N GLY A 155 -4.19 8.61 11.27
CA GLY A 155 -4.23 10.05 11.04
C GLY A 155 -5.58 10.70 11.33
N GLY A 156 -6.66 9.93 11.54
CA GLY A 156 -8.00 10.43 11.87
C GLY A 156 -8.69 11.19 10.73
N ILE A 157 -8.21 11.09 9.48
CA ILE A 157 -8.81 11.76 8.33
C ILE A 157 -10.07 10.99 7.90
N PRO A 158 -11.22 11.65 7.69
CA PRO A 158 -12.42 10.98 7.18
C PRO A 158 -12.15 10.23 5.87
N LEU A 159 -12.61 8.98 5.78
CA LEU A 159 -12.34 8.15 4.60
C LEU A 159 -12.99 8.71 3.34
N GLU A 160 -14.16 9.31 3.47
CA GLU A 160 -14.87 10.02 2.39
C GLU A 160 -14.04 11.15 1.77
N ASP A 161 -13.31 11.90 2.60
CA ASP A 161 -12.45 12.99 2.13
C ASP A 161 -11.23 12.43 1.36
N LEU A 162 -10.64 11.34 1.88
CA LEU A 162 -9.52 10.65 1.22
C LEU A 162 -9.92 10.06 -0.14
N VAL A 163 -11.08 9.41 -0.19
CA VAL A 163 -11.58 8.78 -1.43
C VAL A 163 -12.00 9.84 -2.45
N ALA A 164 -12.47 11.01 -2.05
CA ALA A 164 -12.82 12.12 -2.94
C ALA A 164 -11.60 12.88 -3.47
N ALA A 165 -10.50 12.94 -2.70
CA ALA A 165 -9.31 13.69 -3.04
C ALA A 165 -8.43 12.98 -4.09
N ASP A 166 -7.63 13.74 -4.84
CA ASP A 166 -6.60 13.17 -5.69
C ASP A 166 -5.48 12.57 -4.83
N PHE A 167 -5.01 11.39 -5.25
CA PHE A 167 -3.88 10.75 -4.59
C PHE A 167 -2.61 11.54 -4.90
N ALA A 168 -2.04 12.18 -3.88
CA ALA A 168 -0.73 12.80 -3.95
C ALA A 168 0.33 11.78 -3.51
N TRP A 169 1.18 11.35 -4.45
CA TRP A 169 2.33 10.51 -4.10
C TRP A 169 3.28 11.29 -3.18
N GLN A 170 3.75 10.62 -2.15
CA GLN A 170 4.73 11.16 -1.22
C GLN A 170 5.71 10.05 -0.85
N GLU A 171 6.99 10.38 -0.90
CA GLU A 171 8.05 9.49 -0.46
C GLU A 171 8.05 9.37 1.06
N GLY A 172 7.93 8.14 1.55
CA GLY A 172 8.12 7.81 2.96
C GLY A 172 7.21 8.56 3.93
N ARG A 173 5.94 8.21 4.01
CA ARG A 173 5.07 8.78 5.02
C ARG A 173 5.18 8.05 6.35
N GLU A 174 5.38 8.80 7.42
CA GLU A 174 5.56 8.26 8.76
C GLU A 174 4.28 8.37 9.58
N TYR A 175 4.05 7.35 10.41
CA TYR A 175 2.95 7.27 11.37
C TYR A 175 3.48 6.71 12.69
N LEU A 176 2.78 7.05 13.77
CA LEU A 176 3.02 6.50 15.09
C LEU A 176 1.79 5.68 15.49
N LEU A 177 1.95 4.36 15.52
CA LEU A 177 0.89 3.44 15.96
C LEU A 177 1.06 3.21 17.47
N PRO A 178 0.05 3.60 18.28
CA PRO A 178 0.13 3.50 19.75
C PRO A 178 0.33 2.10 20.29
#